data_9abb97d3367b948d14bdcd265c67b45d
#
_entry.id   9abb97d3367b948d14bdcd265c67b45d
#
_cell.length_a   1.000
_cell.length_b   1.000
_cell.length_c   1.000
_cell.angle_alpha   90.00
_cell.angle_beta   90.00
_cell.angle_gamma   90.00
#
_symmetry.space_group_name_H-M   'P 1'
#
loop_
_entity.id
_entity.type
_entity.pdbx_description
1 polymer ?
#
loop_
_entity_poly.entity_id
_entity_poly.type
_entity_poly.pdbx_seq_one_letter_code
_entity_poly.pdbx_strand_id
1 'polypeptide(L)'
;MKQILKIIFLGLIIISVFLPTIIFAAAKTPFYYAGWIPFWKDQAGAHDLSIHLGSIQEISPFSYEIDSKGNLIDKIQINKDFWPGWLSAVRDAKVKIIPTIAWFDGNNIHKILSNKTTRIAQENAIVKLVKDQKFDGIDIDYEAKLADTNEYFSLFIKGLAIRLHPLKKILACTIEARTPVSSRYTQTGTTSDTQYANDYAVLNKYCDEIRIMAYDQGLVDIKLDAQKGNGQLYAPVADPDWVEKVVKEATKIISPKKIMLGIPTYGYEYQVTWDKGVTTYYRLRSHTYSQAMERAKTYQATPQRNSAGELSFTYSTSTFVNNLSSSLIWNVSSTKPSAILSIGTSTPVTRFVSFTDAQAIQQKIALAKKLGLRGVVFFKWDGEQDPAIWSLLK
;
A
#
# COMPACT_ATOMS: atom_id res chain seq x y z
N MET A 1 -58.57 7.41 80.29
CA MET A 1 -57.65 8.21 79.48
C MET A 1 -56.40 7.40 79.26
N LYS A 2 -56.26 6.76 78.11
CA LYS A 2 -55.00 6.25 77.56
C LYS A 2 -55.23 6.07 76.06
N GLN A 3 -54.57 6.90 75.29
CA GLN A 3 -54.55 6.85 73.82
C GLN A 3 -53.69 5.65 73.37
N ILE A 4 -54.26 4.85 72.49
CA ILE A 4 -53.56 3.71 71.84
C ILE A 4 -53.10 4.24 70.48
N LEU A 5 -51.80 4.37 70.32
CA LEU A 5 -51.12 4.73 69.09
C LEU A 5 -51.06 3.55 68.15
N LYS A 6 -51.74 3.57 67.00
CA LYS A 6 -51.64 2.57 65.96
C LYS A 6 -50.50 2.93 65.04
N ILE A 7 -49.47 2.10 65.03
CA ILE A 7 -48.37 2.18 64.06
C ILE A 7 -48.77 1.42 62.80
N ILE A 8 -48.91 2.11 61.70
CA ILE A 8 -49.13 1.50 60.39
C ILE A 8 -47.77 1.28 59.77
N PHE A 9 -47.36 0.01 59.63
CA PHE A 9 -46.13 -0.37 58.87
C PHE A 9 -46.52 -0.38 57.37
N LEU A 10 -45.99 0.58 56.63
CA LEU A 10 -46.14 0.64 55.20
C LEU A 10 -44.96 -0.15 54.60
N GLY A 11 -45.16 -1.39 54.16
CA GLY A 11 -44.16 -2.20 53.49
C GLY A 11 -43.97 -1.73 52.05
N LEU A 12 -42.83 -1.09 51.76
CA LEU A 12 -42.38 -0.76 50.39
C LEU A 12 -41.87 -2.05 49.74
N ILE A 13 -42.67 -2.64 48.85
CA ILE A 13 -42.22 -3.70 47.94
C ILE A 13 -41.43 -3.06 46.81
N ILE A 14 -40.11 -3.17 46.88
CA ILE A 14 -39.24 -2.79 45.74
C ILE A 14 -39.30 -3.93 44.72
N ILE A 15 -40.09 -3.73 43.68
CA ILE A 15 -40.06 -4.62 42.51
C ILE A 15 -38.84 -4.23 41.67
N SER A 16 -37.76 -4.99 41.83
CA SER A 16 -36.60 -4.91 40.94
C SER A 16 -36.97 -5.45 39.57
N VAL A 17 -37.27 -4.56 38.65
CA VAL A 17 -37.44 -4.91 37.22
C VAL A 17 -36.09 -5.24 36.65
N PHE A 18 -35.72 -6.49 36.56
CA PHE A 18 -34.59 -6.97 35.76
C PHE A 18 -34.91 -6.76 34.29
N LEU A 19 -34.54 -5.61 33.73
CA LEU A 19 -34.49 -5.44 32.27
C LEU A 19 -33.29 -6.26 31.76
N PRO A 20 -33.50 -7.22 30.87
CA PRO A 20 -32.39 -7.91 30.25
C PRO A 20 -31.60 -6.89 29.43
N THR A 21 -30.36 -6.65 29.83
CA THR A 21 -29.41 -5.86 29.04
C THR A 21 -29.13 -6.68 27.78
N ILE A 22 -29.80 -6.35 26.67
CA ILE A 22 -29.47 -6.90 25.37
C ILE A 22 -28.12 -6.30 25.00
N ILE A 23 -27.04 -7.05 25.25
CA ILE A 23 -25.72 -6.73 24.75
C ILE A 23 -25.79 -6.97 23.24
N PHE A 24 -26.03 -5.92 22.48
CA PHE A 24 -25.78 -5.95 21.05
C PHE A 24 -24.29 -6.19 20.87
N ALA A 25 -23.91 -7.41 20.54
CA ALA A 25 -22.56 -7.67 20.04
C ALA A 25 -22.36 -6.73 18.85
N ALA A 26 -21.45 -5.78 18.98
CA ALA A 26 -21.11 -4.89 17.89
C ALA A 26 -20.75 -5.74 16.68
N ALA A 27 -21.51 -5.65 15.61
CA ALA A 27 -21.27 -6.39 14.39
C ALA A 27 -19.79 -6.10 13.98
N LYS A 28 -18.97 -7.15 13.91
CA LYS A 28 -17.59 -7.01 13.49
C LYS A 28 -17.61 -6.33 12.11
N THR A 29 -17.03 -5.16 11.99
CA THR A 29 -16.83 -4.51 10.70
C THR A 29 -16.12 -5.50 9.79
N PRO A 30 -16.67 -5.84 8.61
CA PRO A 30 -16.06 -6.82 7.73
C PRO A 30 -14.65 -6.34 7.35
N PHE A 31 -13.71 -7.29 7.28
CA PHE A 31 -12.35 -7.03 6.83
C PHE A 31 -12.35 -6.97 5.30
N TYR A 32 -11.80 -5.90 4.72
CA TYR A 32 -11.85 -5.64 3.29
C TYR A 32 -10.63 -6.22 2.56
N TYR A 33 -10.89 -6.80 1.40
CA TYR A 33 -9.88 -7.18 0.43
C TYR A 33 -10.10 -6.35 -0.83
N ALA A 34 -9.07 -5.60 -1.22
CA ALA A 34 -9.05 -4.74 -2.40
C ALA A 34 -7.78 -4.99 -3.21
N GLY A 35 -7.69 -4.44 -4.42
CA GLY A 35 -6.43 -4.48 -5.15
C GLY A 35 -6.42 -3.65 -6.41
N TRP A 36 -5.21 -3.28 -6.81
CA TRP A 36 -4.95 -2.53 -8.02
C TRP A 36 -4.76 -3.44 -9.23
N ILE A 37 -5.36 -3.05 -10.35
CA ILE A 37 -5.14 -3.66 -11.67
C ILE A 37 -4.28 -2.68 -12.47
N PRO A 38 -2.99 -2.99 -12.73
CA PRO A 38 -2.10 -2.05 -13.40
C PRO A 38 -2.43 -1.93 -14.90
N PHE A 39 -2.33 -0.71 -15.46
CA PHE A 39 -2.65 -0.47 -16.87
C PHE A 39 -1.78 -1.25 -17.85
N TRP A 40 -0.57 -1.64 -17.47
CA TRP A 40 0.35 -2.43 -18.30
C TRP A 40 0.09 -3.95 -18.27
N LYS A 41 -0.86 -4.42 -17.48
CA LYS A 41 -1.35 -5.80 -17.37
C LYS A 41 -2.87 -5.83 -17.14
N ASP A 42 -3.56 -4.82 -17.60
CA ASP A 42 -4.97 -4.55 -17.33
C ASP A 42 -5.89 -5.72 -17.70
N GLN A 43 -5.77 -6.27 -18.91
CA GLN A 43 -6.60 -7.38 -19.36
C GLN A 43 -6.27 -8.68 -18.61
N ALA A 44 -5.00 -8.97 -18.38
CA ALA A 44 -4.59 -10.18 -17.65
C ALA A 44 -5.09 -10.15 -16.20
N GLY A 45 -4.93 -9.00 -15.52
CA GLY A 45 -5.41 -8.81 -14.16
C GLY A 45 -6.94 -8.88 -14.06
N ALA A 46 -7.65 -8.22 -14.98
CA ALA A 46 -9.10 -8.26 -15.03
C ALA A 46 -9.64 -9.68 -15.32
N HIS A 47 -8.98 -10.43 -16.20
CA HIS A 47 -9.35 -11.81 -16.51
C HIS A 47 -9.19 -12.73 -15.29
N ASP A 48 -8.05 -12.66 -14.62
CA ASP A 48 -7.79 -13.42 -13.39
C ASP A 48 -8.81 -13.10 -12.29
N LEU A 49 -9.11 -11.81 -12.09
CA LEU A 49 -10.11 -11.36 -11.12
C LEU A 49 -11.53 -11.83 -11.43
N SER A 50 -11.87 -12.06 -12.70
CA SER A 50 -13.24 -12.38 -13.11
C SER A 50 -13.83 -13.60 -12.41
N ILE A 51 -13.00 -14.60 -12.11
CA ILE A 51 -13.43 -15.83 -11.41
C ILE A 51 -13.31 -15.69 -9.87
N HIS A 52 -12.82 -14.56 -9.38
CA HIS A 52 -12.55 -14.32 -7.96
C HIS A 52 -13.30 -13.09 -7.39
N LEU A 53 -14.22 -12.49 -8.13
CA LEU A 53 -14.97 -11.31 -7.71
C LEU A 53 -15.71 -11.51 -6.38
N GLY A 54 -16.14 -12.74 -6.06
CA GLY A 54 -16.79 -13.06 -4.79
C GLY A 54 -15.86 -13.00 -3.56
N SER A 55 -14.55 -12.93 -3.76
CA SER A 55 -13.55 -12.91 -2.68
C SER A 55 -13.06 -11.49 -2.34
N ILE A 56 -13.46 -10.47 -3.10
CA ILE A 56 -12.98 -9.09 -2.94
C ILE A 56 -14.16 -8.13 -2.81
N GLN A 57 -13.95 -6.99 -2.17
CA GLN A 57 -14.97 -5.98 -1.94
C GLN A 57 -14.81 -4.76 -2.83
N GLU A 58 -13.59 -4.52 -3.34
CA GLU A 58 -13.33 -3.39 -4.23
C GLU A 58 -12.15 -3.66 -5.16
N ILE A 59 -12.21 -3.03 -6.32
CA ILE A 59 -11.13 -3.00 -7.30
C ILE A 59 -10.72 -1.57 -7.60
N SER A 60 -9.44 -1.39 -7.87
CA SER A 60 -8.87 -0.11 -8.28
C SER A 60 -8.11 -0.29 -9.61
N PRO A 61 -8.80 -0.21 -10.76
CA PRO A 61 -8.09 -0.09 -12.02
C PRO A 61 -7.16 1.12 -11.98
N PHE A 62 -5.88 0.90 -12.19
CA PHE A 62 -4.86 1.97 -12.25
C PHE A 62 -4.99 2.64 -13.62
N SER A 63 -6.08 3.42 -13.77
CA SER A 63 -6.61 3.80 -15.09
C SER A 63 -6.18 5.16 -15.56
N TYR A 64 -5.90 6.07 -14.63
CA TYR A 64 -5.68 7.47 -14.97
C TYR A 64 -4.33 7.95 -14.49
N GLU A 65 -3.71 8.79 -15.33
CA GLU A 65 -2.54 9.61 -14.97
C GLU A 65 -2.87 11.08 -15.16
N ILE A 66 -2.02 11.95 -14.62
CA ILE A 66 -2.10 13.39 -14.83
C ILE A 66 -0.92 13.84 -15.71
N ASP A 67 -1.21 14.61 -16.74
CA ASP A 67 -0.18 15.20 -17.59
C ASP A 67 0.49 16.45 -16.93
N SER A 68 1.53 16.98 -17.56
CA SER A 68 2.25 18.17 -17.06
C SER A 68 1.42 19.46 -17.01
N LYS A 69 0.21 19.47 -17.59
CA LYS A 69 -0.75 20.58 -17.58
C LYS A 69 -1.85 20.37 -16.52
N GLY A 70 -1.89 19.23 -15.85
CA GLY A 70 -2.89 18.88 -14.85
C GLY A 70 -4.15 18.20 -15.41
N ASN A 71 -4.13 17.73 -16.67
CA ASN A 71 -5.26 17.05 -17.27
C ASN A 71 -5.23 15.55 -16.99
N LEU A 72 -6.43 14.94 -16.87
CA LEU A 72 -6.61 13.50 -16.76
C LEU A 72 -6.36 12.80 -18.10
N ILE A 73 -5.54 11.76 -18.08
CA ILE A 73 -5.24 10.87 -19.20
C ILE A 73 -5.75 9.48 -18.87
N ASP A 74 -6.68 8.95 -19.66
CA ASP A 74 -7.17 7.58 -19.52
C ASP A 74 -6.19 6.61 -20.21
N LYS A 75 -5.45 5.83 -19.41
CA LYS A 75 -4.40 4.91 -19.86
C LYS A 75 -4.93 3.60 -20.41
N ILE A 76 -6.09 3.16 -19.94
CA ILE A 76 -6.69 1.88 -20.31
C ILE A 76 -7.85 2.03 -21.29
N GLN A 77 -8.23 3.26 -21.62
CA GLN A 77 -9.41 3.55 -22.44
C GLN A 77 -10.66 2.86 -21.89
N ILE A 78 -10.99 3.13 -20.63
CA ILE A 78 -11.96 2.41 -19.79
C ILE A 78 -13.37 2.29 -20.40
N ASN A 79 -13.67 3.10 -21.41
CA ASN A 79 -14.95 3.07 -22.16
C ASN A 79 -14.89 2.24 -23.45
N LYS A 80 -13.78 1.55 -23.72
CA LYS A 80 -13.59 0.77 -24.94
C LYS A 80 -13.34 -0.69 -24.65
N ASP A 81 -13.42 -1.48 -25.71
CA ASP A 81 -13.09 -2.91 -25.77
C ASP A 81 -13.85 -3.72 -24.71
N PHE A 82 -13.14 -4.50 -23.88
CA PHE A 82 -13.74 -5.38 -22.88
C PHE A 82 -14.17 -4.65 -21.61
N TRP A 83 -13.63 -3.45 -21.32
CA TRP A 83 -13.82 -2.75 -20.04
C TRP A 83 -15.28 -2.49 -19.69
N PRO A 84 -16.14 -1.95 -20.57
CA PRO A 84 -17.53 -1.69 -20.20
C PRO A 84 -18.29 -2.94 -19.77
N GLY A 85 -18.10 -4.06 -20.49
CA GLY A 85 -18.70 -5.34 -20.15
C GLY A 85 -18.18 -5.90 -18.83
N TRP A 86 -16.86 -5.85 -18.64
CA TRP A 86 -16.23 -6.32 -17.43
C TRP A 86 -16.63 -5.50 -16.20
N LEU A 87 -16.65 -4.17 -16.28
CA LEU A 87 -17.12 -3.31 -15.20
C LEU A 87 -18.60 -3.54 -14.86
N SER A 88 -19.42 -3.93 -15.85
CA SER A 88 -20.80 -4.34 -15.57
C SER A 88 -20.84 -5.60 -14.71
N ALA A 89 -20.06 -6.63 -15.07
CA ALA A 89 -19.96 -7.86 -14.28
C ALA A 89 -19.44 -7.60 -12.84
N VAL A 90 -18.48 -6.69 -12.68
CA VAL A 90 -17.99 -6.26 -11.36
C VAL A 90 -19.11 -5.64 -10.52
N ARG A 91 -19.93 -4.77 -11.13
CA ARG A 91 -21.10 -4.16 -10.44
C ARG A 91 -22.15 -5.20 -10.06
N ASP A 92 -22.42 -6.16 -10.93
CA ASP A 92 -23.36 -7.25 -10.68
C ASP A 92 -22.90 -8.13 -9.53
N ALA A 93 -21.58 -8.33 -9.41
CA ALA A 93 -20.95 -9.01 -8.26
C ALA A 93 -20.92 -8.18 -6.97
N LYS A 94 -21.44 -6.94 -6.98
CA LYS A 94 -21.43 -5.99 -5.84
C LYS A 94 -20.04 -5.56 -5.39
N VAL A 95 -19.03 -5.67 -6.24
CA VAL A 95 -17.68 -5.19 -5.99
C VAL A 95 -17.62 -3.71 -6.35
N LYS A 96 -17.06 -2.88 -5.46
CA LYS A 96 -16.91 -1.44 -5.71
C LYS A 96 -15.80 -1.16 -6.72
N ILE A 97 -16.03 -0.17 -7.55
CA ILE A 97 -15.08 0.30 -8.55
C ILE A 97 -14.55 1.67 -8.10
N ILE A 98 -13.29 1.70 -7.66
CA ILE A 98 -12.60 2.90 -7.15
C ILE A 98 -11.30 3.07 -7.95
N PRO A 99 -11.35 3.60 -9.19
CA PRO A 99 -10.16 3.73 -10.03
C PRO A 99 -9.11 4.63 -9.41
N THR A 100 -7.84 4.37 -9.74
CA THR A 100 -6.71 5.17 -9.28
C THR A 100 -6.33 6.22 -10.31
N ILE A 101 -6.07 7.43 -9.81
CA ILE A 101 -5.41 8.52 -10.53
C ILE A 101 -4.00 8.65 -9.96
N ALA A 102 -2.99 8.33 -10.77
CA ALA A 102 -1.59 8.42 -10.39
C ALA A 102 -0.91 9.66 -10.93
N TRP A 103 0.04 10.19 -10.15
CA TRP A 103 0.90 11.28 -10.59
C TRP A 103 2.24 11.22 -9.87
N PHE A 104 3.34 11.15 -10.64
CA PHE A 104 4.69 10.91 -10.12
C PHE A 104 5.65 12.10 -10.29
N ASP A 105 5.14 13.29 -10.64
CA ASP A 105 5.94 14.49 -10.89
C ASP A 105 5.70 15.54 -9.80
N GLY A 106 6.54 15.51 -8.76
CA GLY A 106 6.43 16.39 -7.60
C GLY A 106 6.44 17.89 -7.93
N ASN A 107 7.22 18.31 -8.93
CA ASN A 107 7.28 19.72 -9.37
C ASN A 107 5.96 20.16 -10.02
N ASN A 108 5.43 19.34 -10.92
CA ASN A 108 4.15 19.65 -11.55
C ASN A 108 2.98 19.51 -10.58
N ILE A 109 3.00 18.54 -9.63
CA ILE A 109 2.03 18.47 -8.54
C ILE A 109 2.02 19.78 -7.75
N HIS A 110 3.19 20.24 -7.32
CA HIS A 110 3.30 21.52 -6.59
C HIS A 110 2.76 22.69 -7.41
N LYS A 111 3.20 22.84 -8.65
CA LYS A 111 2.79 23.90 -9.56
C LYS A 111 1.27 23.99 -9.76
N ILE A 112 0.62 22.85 -9.98
CA ILE A 112 -0.83 22.78 -10.23
C ILE A 112 -1.61 22.99 -8.95
N LEU A 113 -1.20 22.37 -7.85
CA LEU A 113 -1.96 22.42 -6.59
C LEU A 113 -1.77 23.72 -5.82
N SER A 114 -0.62 24.39 -5.92
CA SER A 114 -0.39 25.69 -5.28
C SER A 114 -1.24 26.81 -5.90
N ASN A 115 -1.57 26.70 -7.16
CA ASN A 115 -2.48 27.65 -7.82
C ASN A 115 -3.95 27.25 -7.56
N LYS A 116 -4.70 28.14 -6.91
CA LYS A 116 -6.10 27.89 -6.55
C LYS A 116 -7.00 27.55 -7.75
N THR A 117 -6.80 28.24 -8.88
CA THR A 117 -7.63 28.05 -10.08
C THR A 117 -7.41 26.68 -10.69
N THR A 118 -6.17 26.26 -10.89
CA THR A 118 -5.82 24.96 -11.48
C THR A 118 -6.17 23.81 -10.53
N ARG A 119 -5.96 23.99 -9.22
CA ARG A 119 -6.35 23.02 -8.21
C ARG A 119 -7.87 22.76 -8.24
N ILE A 120 -8.69 23.83 -8.24
CA ILE A 120 -10.16 23.69 -8.29
C ILE A 120 -10.61 23.10 -9.63
N ALA A 121 -9.96 23.44 -10.73
CA ALA A 121 -10.26 22.86 -12.04
C ALA A 121 -10.01 21.34 -12.03
N GLN A 122 -8.90 20.90 -11.45
CA GLN A 122 -8.57 19.47 -11.31
C GLN A 122 -9.57 18.75 -10.39
N GLU A 123 -9.92 19.33 -9.23
CA GLU A 123 -10.96 18.79 -8.34
C GLU A 123 -12.29 18.58 -9.08
N ASN A 124 -12.73 19.57 -9.86
CA ASN A 124 -13.97 19.49 -10.63
C ASN A 124 -13.90 18.44 -11.74
N ALA A 125 -12.75 18.31 -12.43
CA ALA A 125 -12.56 17.30 -13.48
C ALA A 125 -12.64 15.87 -12.91
N ILE A 126 -12.02 15.63 -11.74
CA ILE A 126 -12.07 14.34 -11.04
C ILE A 126 -13.49 14.01 -10.62
N VAL A 127 -14.22 14.95 -10.02
CA VAL A 127 -15.61 14.73 -9.61
C VAL A 127 -16.51 14.46 -10.81
N LYS A 128 -16.30 15.19 -11.91
CA LYS A 128 -17.02 14.93 -13.17
C LYS A 128 -16.76 13.53 -13.67
N LEU A 129 -15.50 13.08 -13.70
CA LEU A 129 -15.12 11.72 -14.08
C LEU A 129 -15.86 10.68 -13.26
N VAL A 130 -15.83 10.79 -11.92
CA VAL A 130 -16.52 9.84 -11.01
C VAL A 130 -18.02 9.76 -11.28
N LYS A 131 -18.66 10.90 -11.58
CA LYS A 131 -20.09 10.96 -11.91
C LYS A 131 -20.40 10.32 -13.25
N ASP A 132 -19.66 10.72 -14.30
CA ASP A 132 -19.92 10.29 -15.68
C ASP A 132 -19.72 8.78 -15.84
N GLN A 133 -18.69 8.23 -15.21
CA GLN A 133 -18.37 6.80 -15.24
C GLN A 133 -19.14 5.97 -14.21
N LYS A 134 -19.93 6.61 -13.35
CA LYS A 134 -20.67 5.96 -12.27
C LYS A 134 -19.77 5.13 -11.34
N PHE A 135 -18.54 5.59 -11.11
CA PHE A 135 -17.64 4.95 -10.14
C PHE A 135 -18.16 5.10 -8.71
N ASP A 136 -17.79 4.15 -7.85
CA ASP A 136 -18.15 4.20 -6.42
C ASP A 136 -17.29 5.19 -5.63
N GLY A 137 -16.14 5.55 -6.18
CA GLY A 137 -15.19 6.50 -5.61
C GLY A 137 -14.02 6.76 -6.54
N ILE A 138 -12.99 7.34 -5.97
CA ILE A 138 -11.71 7.60 -6.63
C ILE A 138 -10.57 7.41 -5.64
N ASP A 139 -9.45 6.89 -6.11
CA ASP A 139 -8.21 6.74 -5.36
C ASP A 139 -7.18 7.76 -5.89
N ILE A 140 -6.63 8.57 -5.01
CA ILE A 140 -5.62 9.58 -5.33
C ILE A 140 -4.25 9.06 -4.91
N ASP A 141 -3.44 8.73 -5.90
CA ASP A 141 -2.09 8.19 -5.77
C ASP A 141 -1.06 9.17 -6.35
N TYR A 142 -0.89 10.29 -5.65
CA TYR A 142 0.09 11.31 -6.00
C TYR A 142 1.36 11.06 -5.20
N GLU A 143 2.43 10.70 -5.91
CA GLU A 143 3.72 10.34 -5.32
C GLU A 143 4.79 11.41 -5.58
N ALA A 144 5.96 11.25 -4.94
CA ALA A 144 7.10 12.15 -5.06
C ALA A 144 6.76 13.64 -4.78
N LYS A 145 5.69 13.89 -4.03
CA LYS A 145 5.29 15.24 -3.65
C LYS A 145 6.38 15.95 -2.87
N LEU A 146 6.68 17.19 -3.22
CA LEU A 146 7.59 18.03 -2.45
C LEU A 146 7.00 18.31 -1.06
N ALA A 147 7.85 18.45 -0.05
CA ALA A 147 7.40 18.68 1.32
C ALA A 147 6.59 20.00 1.47
N ASP A 148 6.94 21.02 0.73
CA ASP A 148 6.25 22.32 0.70
C ASP A 148 4.90 22.28 -0.06
N THR A 149 4.56 21.15 -0.67
CA THR A 149 3.24 20.90 -1.25
C THR A 149 2.20 20.52 -0.19
N ASN A 150 2.60 20.29 1.08
CA ASN A 150 1.74 19.80 2.16
C ASN A 150 0.41 20.57 2.28
N GLU A 151 0.46 21.91 2.39
CA GLU A 151 -0.74 22.74 2.51
C GLU A 151 -1.65 22.59 1.28
N TYR A 152 -1.07 22.63 0.09
CA TYR A 152 -1.82 22.61 -1.17
C TYR A 152 -2.44 21.24 -1.44
N PHE A 153 -1.74 20.17 -1.11
CA PHE A 153 -2.29 18.81 -1.19
C PHE A 153 -3.42 18.62 -0.17
N SER A 154 -3.25 19.15 1.04
CA SER A 154 -4.29 19.16 2.06
C SER A 154 -5.56 19.90 1.62
N LEU A 155 -5.40 21.05 0.96
CA LEU A 155 -6.53 21.80 0.36
C LEU A 155 -7.20 21.04 -0.77
N PHE A 156 -6.43 20.35 -1.61
CA PHE A 156 -6.93 19.51 -2.71
C PHE A 156 -7.77 18.33 -2.18
N ILE A 157 -7.26 17.57 -1.21
CA ILE A 157 -7.98 16.46 -0.56
C ILE A 157 -9.28 16.96 0.09
N LYS A 158 -9.22 18.06 0.82
CA LYS A 158 -10.42 18.69 1.39
C LYS A 158 -11.41 19.08 0.29
N GLY A 159 -10.93 19.67 -0.82
CA GLY A 159 -11.75 20.08 -1.95
C GLY A 159 -12.47 18.93 -2.62
N LEU A 160 -11.78 17.79 -2.82
CA LEU A 160 -12.38 16.56 -3.32
C LEU A 160 -13.43 16.01 -2.37
N ALA A 161 -13.13 15.91 -1.07
CA ALA A 161 -14.05 15.37 -0.08
C ALA A 161 -15.37 16.17 -0.03
N ILE A 162 -15.29 17.51 -0.01
CA ILE A 162 -16.48 18.39 0.00
C ILE A 162 -17.38 18.14 -1.22
N ARG A 163 -16.83 17.73 -2.35
CA ARG A 163 -17.57 17.49 -3.60
C ARG A 163 -18.05 16.05 -3.75
N LEU A 164 -17.27 15.06 -3.26
CA LEU A 164 -17.58 13.64 -3.42
C LEU A 164 -18.54 13.11 -2.35
N HIS A 165 -18.39 13.52 -1.08
CA HIS A 165 -19.19 13.00 0.03
C HIS A 165 -20.70 13.30 -0.11
N PRO A 166 -21.16 14.50 -0.55
CA PRO A 166 -22.58 14.72 -0.82
C PRO A 166 -23.16 13.79 -1.90
N LEU A 167 -22.29 13.27 -2.79
CA LEU A 167 -22.65 12.30 -3.83
C LEU A 167 -22.55 10.84 -3.33
N LYS A 168 -22.20 10.63 -2.05
CA LYS A 168 -21.95 9.32 -1.43
C LYS A 168 -20.82 8.54 -2.16
N LYS A 169 -19.80 9.26 -2.66
CA LYS A 169 -18.64 8.70 -3.35
C LYS A 169 -17.46 8.63 -2.41
N ILE A 170 -16.73 7.51 -2.48
CA ILE A 170 -15.56 7.23 -1.64
C ILE A 170 -14.37 8.05 -2.15
N LEU A 171 -13.65 8.69 -1.24
CA LEU A 171 -12.34 9.26 -1.48
C LEU A 171 -11.29 8.35 -0.82
N ALA A 172 -10.60 7.56 -1.61
CA ALA A 172 -9.42 6.82 -1.19
C ALA A 172 -8.17 7.68 -1.44
N CYS A 173 -7.19 7.56 -0.54
CA CYS A 173 -5.94 8.30 -0.61
C CYS A 173 -4.79 7.32 -0.43
N THR A 174 -4.03 7.09 -1.48
CA THR A 174 -2.83 6.25 -1.47
C THR A 174 -1.62 7.09 -1.06
N ILE A 175 -0.83 6.57 -0.13
CA ILE A 175 0.31 7.27 0.45
C ILE A 175 1.53 6.38 0.61
N GLU A 176 2.69 7.00 0.54
CA GLU A 176 3.99 6.37 0.76
C GLU A 176 4.14 5.91 2.23
N ALA A 177 4.85 4.80 2.43
CA ALA A 177 5.18 4.29 3.76
C ALA A 177 6.07 5.28 4.53
N ARG A 178 5.75 5.47 5.82
CA ARG A 178 6.56 6.27 6.73
C ARG A 178 6.93 5.45 7.96
N THR A 179 8.20 5.45 8.32
CA THR A 179 8.71 4.85 9.55
C THR A 179 9.31 5.94 10.45
N PRO A 180 9.51 5.67 11.75
CA PRO A 180 10.25 6.59 12.62
C PRO A 180 11.64 6.89 12.05
N VAL A 181 12.08 8.15 12.14
CA VAL A 181 13.40 8.58 11.66
C VAL A 181 14.52 7.73 12.26
N SER A 182 14.41 7.38 13.56
CA SER A 182 15.37 6.52 14.26
C SER A 182 15.51 5.10 13.68
N SER A 183 14.56 4.64 12.88
CA SER A 183 14.65 3.36 12.16
C SER A 183 15.47 3.48 10.88
N ARG A 184 15.48 4.64 10.24
CA ARG A 184 16.09 4.87 8.92
C ARG A 184 17.56 5.28 8.97
N TYR A 185 17.99 5.92 10.07
CA TYR A 185 19.31 6.52 10.16
C TYR A 185 20.08 6.01 11.38
N THR A 186 21.39 5.88 11.23
CA THR A 186 22.31 5.56 12.34
C THR A 186 22.54 6.76 13.28
N GLN A 187 22.29 7.96 12.78
CA GLN A 187 22.36 9.22 13.51
C GLN A 187 21.00 9.91 13.52
N THR A 188 20.83 10.96 14.32
CA THR A 188 19.61 11.78 14.32
C THR A 188 19.43 12.40 12.94
N GLY A 189 18.26 12.19 12.36
CA GLY A 189 17.92 12.76 11.05
C GLY A 189 17.86 14.28 11.07
N THR A 190 17.96 14.90 9.91
CA THR A 190 17.83 16.35 9.75
C THR A 190 16.36 16.78 9.81
N THR A 191 16.10 18.08 9.95
CA THR A 191 14.74 18.63 9.94
C THR A 191 14.00 18.29 8.64
N SER A 192 14.71 18.25 7.50
CA SER A 192 14.13 17.86 6.20
C SER A 192 13.60 16.43 6.18
N ASP A 193 14.19 15.52 6.97
CA ASP A 193 13.76 14.13 7.04
C ASP A 193 12.42 13.94 7.76
N THR A 194 11.90 14.98 8.40
CA THR A 194 10.61 14.99 9.11
C THR A 194 9.55 15.84 8.41
N GLN A 195 9.88 16.42 7.25
CA GLN A 195 8.95 17.20 6.46
C GLN A 195 8.26 16.30 5.42
N TYR A 196 6.94 16.29 5.42
CA TYR A 196 6.14 15.41 4.58
C TYR A 196 5.01 16.16 3.90
N ALA A 197 4.76 15.84 2.63
CA ALA A 197 3.63 16.37 1.88
C ALA A 197 2.28 15.81 2.37
N ASN A 198 2.27 14.60 2.93
CA ASN A 198 1.06 13.96 3.44
C ASN A 198 0.80 14.37 4.90
N ASP A 199 -0.19 15.22 5.14
CA ASP A 199 -0.69 15.54 6.47
C ASP A 199 -1.67 14.46 6.95
N TYR A 200 -1.24 13.64 7.90
CA TYR A 200 -2.04 12.52 8.41
C TYR A 200 -3.34 12.96 9.10
N ALA A 201 -3.39 14.15 9.71
CA ALA A 201 -4.59 14.66 10.34
C ALA A 201 -5.64 15.05 9.29
N VAL A 202 -5.20 15.69 8.21
CA VAL A 202 -6.06 16.04 7.06
C VAL A 202 -6.55 14.79 6.36
N LEU A 203 -5.67 13.82 6.09
CA LEU A 203 -6.06 12.56 5.47
C LEU A 203 -7.07 11.80 6.34
N ASN A 204 -6.81 11.68 7.65
CA ASN A 204 -7.75 11.05 8.59
C ASN A 204 -9.12 11.74 8.61
N LYS A 205 -9.16 13.06 8.44
CA LYS A 205 -10.41 13.81 8.44
C LYS A 205 -11.22 13.64 7.16
N TYR A 206 -10.58 13.67 6.02
CA TYR A 206 -11.24 13.84 4.72
C TYR A 206 -11.24 12.60 3.83
N CYS A 207 -10.26 11.69 3.93
CA CYS A 207 -10.29 10.43 3.18
C CYS A 207 -11.19 9.42 3.92
N ASP A 208 -11.95 8.63 3.16
CA ASP A 208 -12.72 7.49 3.68
C ASP A 208 -11.84 6.27 3.88
N GLU A 209 -10.84 6.13 3.01
CA GLU A 209 -9.82 5.09 3.02
C GLU A 209 -8.44 5.70 2.84
N ILE A 210 -7.47 5.19 3.59
CA ILE A 210 -6.06 5.57 3.48
C ILE A 210 -5.29 4.31 3.18
N ARG A 211 -4.79 4.21 1.96
CA ARG A 211 -4.05 3.06 1.44
C ARG A 211 -2.57 3.31 1.61
N ILE A 212 -1.93 2.58 2.50
CA ILE A 212 -0.51 2.76 2.78
C ILE A 212 0.28 1.78 1.93
N MET A 213 1.16 2.26 1.07
CA MET A 213 2.09 1.45 0.27
C MET A 213 3.19 0.87 1.16
N ALA A 214 2.82 -0.12 2.00
CA ALA A 214 3.73 -0.76 2.95
C ALA A 214 4.55 -1.87 2.27
N TYR A 215 5.22 -1.52 1.18
CA TYR A 215 6.08 -2.38 0.37
C TYR A 215 7.25 -1.57 -0.21
N ASP A 216 8.09 -2.20 -1.01
CA ASP A 216 9.34 -1.63 -1.55
C ASP A 216 10.33 -1.22 -0.45
N GLN A 217 10.32 -1.97 0.66
CA GLN A 217 11.20 -1.72 1.79
C GLN A 217 12.67 -1.70 1.38
N GLY A 218 13.10 -2.69 0.62
CA GLY A 218 14.51 -2.83 0.21
C GLY A 218 15.43 -2.76 1.42
N LEU A 219 16.20 -1.66 1.52
CA LEU A 219 17.19 -1.43 2.59
C LEU A 219 16.93 -0.12 3.36
N VAL A 220 15.66 0.34 3.43
CA VAL A 220 15.34 1.63 4.06
C VAL A 220 15.39 1.60 5.59
N ASP A 221 15.21 0.44 6.21
CA ASP A 221 15.34 0.28 7.67
C ASP A 221 16.66 -0.43 8.00
N ILE A 222 17.77 0.33 7.99
CA ILE A 222 19.14 -0.21 8.12
C ILE A 222 19.33 -1.05 9.39
N LYS A 223 18.69 -0.68 10.49
CA LYS A 223 18.83 -1.41 11.76
C LYS A 223 18.11 -2.75 11.71
N LEU A 224 16.88 -2.75 11.21
CA LEU A 224 16.10 -3.97 11.03
C LEU A 224 16.78 -4.89 10.02
N ASP A 225 17.24 -4.34 8.90
CA ASP A 225 17.87 -5.08 7.83
C ASP A 225 19.17 -5.75 8.31
N ALA A 226 19.99 -5.04 9.08
CA ALA A 226 21.20 -5.62 9.70
C ALA A 226 20.85 -6.74 10.70
N GLN A 227 19.83 -6.55 11.53
CA GLN A 227 19.38 -7.54 12.49
C GLN A 227 18.80 -8.79 11.83
N LYS A 228 17.94 -8.61 10.84
CA LYS A 228 17.22 -9.70 10.16
C LYS A 228 18.09 -10.43 9.15
N GLY A 229 18.96 -9.72 8.47
CA GLY A 229 19.92 -10.30 7.52
C GLY A 229 20.93 -11.21 8.20
N ASN A 230 21.38 -10.86 9.39
CA ASN A 230 22.32 -11.66 10.19
C ASN A 230 23.49 -12.23 9.34
N GLY A 231 24.09 -11.36 8.51
CA GLY A 231 25.19 -11.72 7.62
C GLY A 231 24.78 -12.43 6.32
N GLN A 232 23.49 -12.68 6.09
CA GLN A 232 22.97 -13.22 4.83
C GLN A 232 22.47 -12.09 3.93
N LEU A 233 22.29 -12.37 2.63
CA LEU A 233 21.66 -11.44 1.72
C LEU A 233 20.19 -11.21 2.13
N TYR A 234 19.84 -9.94 2.29
CA TYR A 234 18.52 -9.55 2.79
C TYR A 234 18.09 -8.22 2.17
N ALA A 235 17.04 -8.23 1.37
CA ALA A 235 16.40 -7.08 0.79
C ALA A 235 14.93 -7.44 0.53
N PRO A 236 14.11 -7.48 1.58
CA PRO A 236 12.70 -7.89 1.46
C PRO A 236 11.89 -6.85 0.72
N VAL A 237 10.79 -7.28 0.11
CA VAL A 237 9.79 -6.36 -0.45
C VAL A 237 9.00 -5.70 0.69
N ALA A 238 8.64 -6.48 1.71
CA ALA A 238 7.92 -5.99 2.88
C ALA A 238 8.06 -6.96 4.08
N ASP A 239 9.05 -6.73 4.96
CA ASP A 239 9.19 -7.46 6.21
C ASP A 239 8.00 -7.12 7.15
N PRO A 240 7.30 -8.10 7.74
CA PRO A 240 6.20 -7.84 8.68
C PRO A 240 6.56 -6.90 9.84
N ASP A 241 7.80 -6.96 10.36
CA ASP A 241 8.23 -6.07 11.45
C ASP A 241 8.41 -4.62 10.97
N TRP A 242 8.88 -4.42 9.73
CA TRP A 242 8.91 -3.11 9.10
C TRP A 242 7.49 -2.60 8.81
N VAL A 243 6.62 -3.44 8.27
CA VAL A 243 5.21 -3.12 8.02
C VAL A 243 4.50 -2.71 9.32
N GLU A 244 4.76 -3.43 10.43
CA GLU A 244 4.20 -3.06 11.74
C GLU A 244 4.69 -1.68 12.21
N LYS A 245 5.97 -1.31 11.98
CA LYS A 245 6.48 0.04 12.26
C LYS A 245 5.76 1.11 11.44
N VAL A 246 5.54 0.86 10.15
CA VAL A 246 4.82 1.77 9.24
C VAL A 246 3.40 2.01 9.76
N VAL A 247 2.67 0.93 10.07
CA VAL A 247 1.30 1.02 10.58
C VAL A 247 1.24 1.72 11.94
N LYS A 248 2.14 1.38 12.86
CA LYS A 248 2.22 2.04 14.18
C LYS A 248 2.50 3.53 14.06
N GLU A 249 3.34 3.95 13.10
CA GLU A 249 3.59 5.38 12.85
C GLU A 249 2.32 6.07 12.34
N ALA A 250 1.62 5.47 11.39
CA ALA A 250 0.38 6.02 10.85
C ALA A 250 -0.74 6.09 11.90
N THR A 251 -0.90 5.04 12.71
CA THR A 251 -2.00 4.94 13.68
C THR A 251 -1.85 5.86 14.91
N LYS A 252 -0.74 6.59 15.03
CA LYS A 252 -0.65 7.69 16.00
C LYS A 252 -1.66 8.80 15.71
N ILE A 253 -2.09 8.94 14.44
CA ILE A 253 -2.96 10.02 13.97
C ILE A 253 -4.15 9.46 13.17
N ILE A 254 -3.92 8.46 12.32
CA ILE A 254 -4.93 7.89 11.44
C ILE A 254 -5.69 6.77 12.16
N SER A 255 -7.02 6.80 12.09
CA SER A 255 -7.86 5.71 12.60
C SER A 255 -7.54 4.39 11.90
N PRO A 256 -7.24 3.29 12.64
CA PRO A 256 -7.03 1.98 12.03
C PRO A 256 -8.17 1.54 11.11
N LYS A 257 -9.40 1.98 11.40
CA LYS A 257 -10.61 1.66 10.60
C LYS A 257 -10.70 2.37 9.26
N LYS A 258 -9.77 3.27 8.97
CA LYS A 258 -9.60 3.91 7.65
C LYS A 258 -8.41 3.32 6.87
N ILE A 259 -7.51 2.58 7.52
CA ILE A 259 -6.29 2.10 6.89
C ILE A 259 -6.56 0.80 6.11
N MET A 260 -6.19 0.83 4.83
CA MET A 260 -6.01 -0.33 3.97
C MET A 260 -4.50 -0.58 3.82
N LEU A 261 -4.03 -1.73 4.28
CA LEU A 261 -2.61 -2.07 4.21
C LEU A 261 -2.25 -2.53 2.80
N GLY A 262 -1.34 -1.83 2.14
CA GLY A 262 -0.76 -2.25 0.86
C GLY A 262 0.09 -3.51 1.04
N ILE A 263 -0.19 -4.54 0.24
CA ILE A 263 0.53 -5.81 0.24
C ILE A 263 1.08 -6.08 -1.16
N PRO A 264 2.40 -6.30 -1.32
CA PRO A 264 2.99 -6.63 -2.61
C PRO A 264 2.69 -8.06 -3.01
N THR A 265 2.53 -8.30 -4.34
CA THR A 265 2.37 -9.64 -4.94
C THR A 265 3.54 -9.99 -5.86
N TYR A 266 4.66 -9.31 -5.72
CA TYR A 266 5.83 -9.34 -6.60
C TYR A 266 7.13 -9.36 -5.79
N GLY A 267 8.25 -9.29 -6.49
CA GLY A 267 9.57 -9.17 -5.88
C GLY A 267 10.57 -8.45 -6.75
N TYR A 268 11.82 -8.47 -6.33
CA TYR A 268 12.92 -7.79 -7.03
C TYR A 268 14.12 -8.71 -7.23
N GLU A 269 14.82 -8.46 -8.34
CA GLU A 269 16.14 -9.00 -8.62
C GLU A 269 17.19 -7.93 -8.45
N TYR A 270 18.26 -8.28 -7.75
CA TYR A 270 19.40 -7.42 -7.50
C TYR A 270 20.69 -8.03 -8.05
N GLN A 271 21.57 -7.19 -8.58
CA GLN A 271 22.98 -7.50 -8.71
C GLN A 271 23.65 -7.17 -7.38
N VAL A 272 24.40 -8.12 -6.84
CA VAL A 272 25.06 -7.96 -5.54
C VAL A 272 26.56 -7.90 -5.75
N THR A 273 27.22 -6.95 -5.11
CA THR A 273 28.66 -6.80 -5.07
C THR A 273 29.15 -6.66 -3.64
N TRP A 274 30.39 -7.09 -3.41
CA TRP A 274 31.08 -6.96 -2.12
C TRP A 274 32.37 -6.18 -2.33
N ASP A 275 32.52 -5.11 -1.57
CA ASP A 275 33.76 -4.34 -1.52
C ASP A 275 34.09 -3.99 -0.08
N LYS A 276 35.29 -4.36 0.39
CA LYS A 276 35.80 -4.02 1.75
C LYS A 276 34.81 -4.33 2.88
N GLY A 277 34.09 -5.43 2.78
CA GLY A 277 33.10 -5.84 3.78
C GLY A 277 31.74 -5.15 3.66
N VAL A 278 31.53 -4.33 2.62
CA VAL A 278 30.26 -3.70 2.33
C VAL A 278 29.54 -4.47 1.23
N THR A 279 28.30 -4.87 1.48
CA THR A 279 27.43 -5.47 0.48
C THR A 279 26.60 -4.36 -0.18
N THR A 280 26.64 -4.28 -1.50
CA THR A 280 25.85 -3.33 -2.29
C THR A 280 24.86 -4.07 -3.17
N TYR A 281 23.63 -3.60 -3.15
CA TYR A 281 22.53 -4.13 -3.95
C TYR A 281 22.15 -3.12 -5.03
N TYR A 282 22.19 -3.56 -6.29
CA TYR A 282 21.74 -2.79 -7.44
C TYR A 282 20.46 -3.41 -7.96
N ARG A 283 19.32 -2.75 -7.74
CA ARG A 283 18.03 -3.25 -8.20
C ARG A 283 17.98 -3.25 -9.73
N LEU A 284 17.77 -4.41 -10.32
CA LEU A 284 17.76 -4.60 -11.77
C LEU A 284 16.36 -4.51 -12.34
N ARG A 285 15.42 -5.24 -11.74
CA ARG A 285 14.04 -5.34 -12.22
C ARG A 285 13.12 -5.90 -11.14
N SER A 286 11.82 -5.70 -11.35
CA SER A 286 10.79 -6.44 -10.61
C SER A 286 10.51 -7.79 -11.28
N HIS A 287 10.03 -8.74 -10.48
CA HIS A 287 9.51 -10.03 -10.94
C HIS A 287 8.13 -10.27 -10.34
N THR A 288 7.19 -10.74 -11.15
CA THR A 288 5.99 -11.39 -10.62
C THR A 288 6.39 -12.72 -9.96
N TYR A 289 5.47 -13.31 -9.19
CA TYR A 289 5.72 -14.64 -8.60
C TYR A 289 6.08 -15.67 -9.67
N SER A 290 5.30 -15.74 -10.74
CA SER A 290 5.55 -16.68 -11.84
C SER A 290 6.92 -16.48 -12.49
N GLN A 291 7.32 -15.23 -12.73
CA GLN A 291 8.63 -14.90 -13.30
C GLN A 291 9.79 -15.25 -12.35
N ALA A 292 9.62 -15.02 -11.04
CA ALA A 292 10.64 -15.38 -10.05
C ALA A 292 10.81 -16.90 -9.97
N MET A 293 9.72 -17.67 -9.99
CA MET A 293 9.76 -19.13 -9.99
C MET A 293 10.38 -19.70 -11.27
N GLU A 294 10.06 -19.15 -12.45
CA GLU A 294 10.69 -19.55 -13.71
C GLU A 294 12.18 -19.20 -13.74
N ARG A 295 12.56 -18.07 -13.16
CA ARG A 295 13.97 -17.69 -12.98
C ARG A 295 14.71 -18.70 -12.09
N ALA A 296 14.13 -19.07 -10.96
CA ALA A 296 14.70 -20.09 -10.07
C ALA A 296 14.90 -21.42 -10.81
N LYS A 297 13.91 -21.88 -11.58
CA LYS A 297 14.00 -23.09 -12.39
C LYS A 297 15.10 -22.99 -13.45
N THR A 298 15.19 -21.89 -14.18
CA THR A 298 16.20 -21.66 -15.22
C THR A 298 17.62 -21.78 -14.69
N TYR A 299 17.86 -21.29 -13.50
CA TYR A 299 19.20 -21.32 -12.85
C TYR A 299 19.35 -22.47 -11.84
N GLN A 300 18.41 -23.42 -11.80
CA GLN A 300 18.40 -24.56 -10.87
C GLN A 300 18.57 -24.13 -9.41
N ALA A 301 18.06 -22.94 -9.07
CA ALA A 301 18.07 -22.43 -7.71
C ALA A 301 16.78 -22.84 -6.98
N THR A 302 16.91 -23.13 -5.69
CA THR A 302 15.74 -23.47 -4.85
C THR A 302 15.41 -22.28 -3.96
N PRO A 303 14.24 -21.61 -4.17
CA PRO A 303 13.82 -20.54 -3.29
C PRO A 303 13.71 -21.01 -1.83
N GLN A 304 14.26 -20.24 -0.92
CA GLN A 304 14.22 -20.47 0.51
C GLN A 304 13.50 -19.33 1.20
N ARG A 305 12.86 -19.65 2.32
CA ARG A 305 12.17 -18.62 3.11
C ARG A 305 13.18 -17.87 3.95
N ASN A 306 13.21 -16.55 3.79
CA ASN A 306 14.07 -15.66 4.55
C ASN A 306 13.40 -15.21 5.88
N SER A 307 14.12 -14.42 6.68
CA SER A 307 13.63 -13.92 7.97
C SER A 307 12.47 -12.92 7.89
N ALA A 308 12.19 -12.35 6.71
CA ALA A 308 10.98 -11.57 6.44
C ALA A 308 9.76 -12.45 6.11
N GLY A 309 9.92 -13.77 6.07
CA GLY A 309 8.90 -14.70 5.63
C GLY A 309 8.65 -14.69 4.12
N GLU A 310 9.50 -14.05 3.33
CA GLU A 310 9.46 -14.05 1.86
C GLU A 310 10.34 -15.13 1.28
N LEU A 311 10.10 -15.51 0.03
CA LEU A 311 10.98 -16.41 -0.70
C LEU A 311 12.18 -15.64 -1.27
N SER A 312 13.36 -16.24 -1.21
CA SER A 312 14.56 -15.67 -1.82
C SER A 312 15.49 -16.76 -2.32
N PHE A 313 16.30 -16.44 -3.34
CA PHE A 313 17.35 -17.30 -3.86
C PHE A 313 18.46 -16.48 -4.50
N THR A 314 19.59 -17.13 -4.70
CA THR A 314 20.74 -16.56 -5.43
C THR A 314 21.06 -17.42 -6.63
N TYR A 315 21.68 -16.81 -7.63
CA TYR A 315 22.28 -17.49 -8.77
C TYR A 315 23.45 -16.66 -9.32
N SER A 316 24.30 -17.27 -10.11
CA SER A 316 25.45 -16.59 -10.72
C SER A 316 25.27 -16.42 -12.22
N THR A 317 25.83 -15.33 -12.75
CA THR A 317 25.85 -15.04 -14.19
C THR A 317 27.19 -14.41 -14.56
N SER A 318 27.62 -14.54 -15.81
CA SER A 318 28.78 -13.84 -16.34
C SER A 318 28.48 -12.39 -16.77
N THR A 319 27.20 -12.00 -16.82
CA THR A 319 26.80 -10.69 -17.29
C THR A 319 26.75 -9.68 -16.14
N PHE A 320 27.67 -8.72 -16.17
CA PHE A 320 27.64 -7.56 -15.26
C PHE A 320 26.84 -6.41 -15.92
N VAL A 321 25.88 -5.84 -15.20
CA VAL A 321 25.14 -4.69 -15.69
C VAL A 321 25.81 -3.41 -15.21
N ASN A 322 26.36 -2.66 -16.16
CA ASN A 322 26.92 -1.31 -15.96
C ASN A 322 25.83 -0.26 -16.16
N ASN A 323 26.07 0.96 -15.74
CA ASN A 323 25.19 2.12 -15.97
C ASN A 323 23.80 2.02 -15.29
N LEU A 324 23.75 1.47 -14.08
CA LEU A 324 22.55 1.53 -13.25
C LEU A 324 22.34 2.95 -12.72
N SER A 325 21.11 3.44 -12.78
CA SER A 325 20.78 4.76 -12.22
C SER A 325 20.98 4.77 -10.70
N SER A 326 21.38 5.90 -10.13
CA SER A 326 21.61 6.05 -8.69
C SER A 326 20.37 5.73 -7.84
N SER A 327 19.17 5.90 -8.38
CA SER A 327 17.89 5.56 -7.72
C SER A 327 17.68 4.04 -7.54
N LEU A 328 18.47 3.22 -8.23
CA LEU A 328 18.41 1.75 -8.14
C LEU A 328 19.54 1.16 -7.28
N ILE A 329 20.36 2.00 -6.65
CA ILE A 329 21.50 1.55 -5.84
C ILE A 329 21.14 1.60 -4.36
N TRP A 330 21.32 0.50 -3.68
CA TRP A 330 21.09 0.35 -2.24
C TRP A 330 22.41 -0.10 -1.58
N ASN A 331 22.94 0.72 -0.68
CA ASN A 331 24.14 0.41 0.09
C ASN A 331 23.79 0.09 1.55
N VAL A 332 24.31 -0.97 2.09
CA VAL A 332 24.14 -1.35 3.50
C VAL A 332 25.03 -0.49 4.41
N SER A 333 25.97 0.25 3.85
CA SER A 333 26.81 1.20 4.59
C SER A 333 26.36 2.64 4.36
N SER A 334 26.35 3.43 5.42
CA SER A 334 25.96 4.84 5.46
C SER A 334 26.93 5.81 4.75
N THR A 335 27.90 5.29 3.99
CA THR A 335 28.84 6.11 3.21
C THR A 335 28.39 6.20 1.76
N LYS A 336 28.59 7.39 1.19
CA LYS A 336 28.21 7.79 -0.19
C LYS A 336 28.52 6.72 -1.24
N PRO A 337 27.73 6.63 -2.34
CA PRO A 337 27.96 5.64 -3.39
C PRO A 337 29.40 5.76 -3.91
N SER A 338 30.17 4.72 -3.67
CA SER A 338 31.53 4.60 -4.24
C SER A 338 31.43 4.33 -5.73
N ALA A 339 32.32 4.93 -6.50
CA ALA A 339 32.42 4.73 -7.93
C ALA A 339 32.43 3.23 -8.29
N ILE A 340 31.66 2.88 -9.32
CA ILE A 340 31.59 1.52 -9.84
C ILE A 340 32.97 1.11 -10.35
N LEU A 341 33.61 0.17 -9.67
CA LEU A 341 34.79 -0.47 -10.24
C LEU A 341 34.37 -1.32 -11.44
N SER A 342 34.95 -1.07 -12.59
CA SER A 342 34.86 -1.96 -13.74
C SER A 342 35.63 -3.23 -13.44
N ILE A 343 34.91 -4.25 -12.97
CA ILE A 343 35.50 -5.59 -12.75
C ILE A 343 35.53 -6.29 -14.11
N GLY A 344 36.69 -6.81 -14.46
CA GLY A 344 36.87 -7.57 -15.69
C GLY A 344 35.89 -8.74 -15.85
N THR A 345 35.56 -9.06 -17.09
CA THR A 345 34.45 -9.92 -17.55
C THR A 345 34.53 -11.42 -17.16
N SER A 346 35.43 -11.83 -16.29
CA SER A 346 35.62 -13.25 -15.92
C SER A 346 35.11 -13.63 -14.53
N THR A 347 34.69 -12.68 -13.71
CA THR A 347 34.24 -12.98 -12.33
C THR A 347 32.74 -13.25 -12.35
N PRO A 348 32.22 -14.37 -11.76
CA PRO A 348 30.83 -14.63 -11.62
C PRO A 348 30.13 -13.50 -10.84
N VAL A 349 29.03 -12.99 -11.36
CA VAL A 349 28.24 -11.93 -10.74
C VAL A 349 27.06 -12.57 -10.01
N THR A 350 26.96 -12.30 -8.72
CA THR A 350 25.83 -12.79 -7.92
C THR A 350 24.57 -12.00 -8.18
N ARG A 351 23.51 -12.74 -8.45
CA ARG A 351 22.13 -12.24 -8.48
C ARG A 351 21.41 -12.70 -7.23
N PHE A 352 20.63 -11.82 -6.66
CA PHE A 352 19.77 -12.11 -5.53
C PHE A 352 18.33 -11.74 -5.90
N VAL A 353 17.40 -12.67 -5.67
CA VAL A 353 15.96 -12.45 -5.91
C VAL A 353 15.25 -12.65 -4.59
N SER A 354 14.42 -11.66 -4.21
CA SER A 354 13.49 -11.74 -3.08
C SER A 354 12.09 -11.42 -3.56
N PHE A 355 11.09 -12.22 -3.21
CA PHE A 355 9.73 -12.09 -3.73
C PHE A 355 8.69 -12.66 -2.78
N THR A 356 7.46 -12.18 -2.96
CA THR A 356 6.33 -12.51 -2.12
C THR A 356 5.55 -13.69 -2.69
N ASP A 357 5.15 -14.63 -1.82
CA ASP A 357 4.22 -15.73 -2.11
C ASP A 357 2.98 -15.66 -1.20
N ALA A 358 2.05 -16.59 -1.36
CA ALA A 358 0.83 -16.63 -0.56
C ALA A 358 1.09 -16.72 0.95
N GLN A 359 2.13 -17.44 1.39
CA GLN A 359 2.46 -17.55 2.82
C GLN A 359 2.96 -16.20 3.39
N ALA A 360 3.81 -15.48 2.67
CA ALA A 360 4.26 -14.16 3.06
C ALA A 360 3.10 -13.15 3.09
N ILE A 361 2.15 -13.26 2.15
CA ILE A 361 0.93 -12.46 2.10
C ILE A 361 0.03 -12.77 3.29
N GLN A 362 -0.14 -14.05 3.64
CA GLN A 362 -0.93 -14.48 4.80
C GLN A 362 -0.45 -13.82 6.11
N GLN A 363 0.87 -13.73 6.30
CA GLN A 363 1.45 -13.07 7.48
C GLN A 363 1.05 -11.58 7.55
N LYS A 364 1.06 -10.88 6.42
CA LYS A 364 0.68 -9.46 6.33
C LYS A 364 -0.84 -9.26 6.54
N ILE A 365 -1.67 -10.16 6.01
CA ILE A 365 -3.13 -10.17 6.28
C ILE A 365 -3.38 -10.39 7.77
N ALA A 366 -2.69 -11.37 8.39
CA ALA A 366 -2.82 -11.63 9.82
C ALA A 366 -2.39 -10.43 10.66
N LEU A 367 -1.30 -9.75 10.27
CA LEU A 367 -0.84 -8.52 10.91
C LEU A 367 -1.89 -7.40 10.80
N ALA A 368 -2.47 -7.17 9.61
CA ALA A 368 -3.51 -6.17 9.42
C ALA A 368 -4.74 -6.44 10.29
N LYS A 369 -5.17 -7.71 10.38
CA LYS A 369 -6.26 -8.14 11.27
C LYS A 369 -5.91 -7.91 12.75
N LYS A 370 -4.70 -8.29 13.17
CA LYS A 370 -4.18 -8.08 14.55
C LYS A 370 -4.19 -6.60 14.93
N LEU A 371 -3.81 -5.72 14.01
CA LEU A 371 -3.75 -4.26 14.22
C LEU A 371 -5.13 -3.58 14.08
N GLY A 372 -6.18 -4.33 13.81
CA GLY A 372 -7.55 -3.85 13.72
C GLY A 372 -7.82 -2.93 12.55
N LEU A 373 -7.05 -3.07 11.46
CA LEU A 373 -7.18 -2.26 10.27
C LEU A 373 -8.50 -2.50 9.55
N ARG A 374 -8.89 -1.62 8.63
CA ARG A 374 -10.04 -1.77 7.74
C ARG A 374 -9.89 -3.00 6.85
N GLY A 375 -8.71 -3.20 6.27
CA GLY A 375 -8.46 -4.28 5.33
C GLY A 375 -7.06 -4.21 4.73
N VAL A 376 -6.94 -4.86 3.59
CA VAL A 376 -5.71 -4.90 2.78
C VAL A 376 -6.03 -4.54 1.33
N VAL A 377 -5.03 -3.98 0.64
CA VAL A 377 -5.09 -3.69 -0.79
C VAL A 377 -3.85 -4.26 -1.46
N PHE A 378 -4.03 -5.14 -2.45
CA PHE A 378 -2.94 -5.83 -3.11
C PHE A 378 -2.36 -5.00 -4.27
N PHE A 379 -1.08 -4.81 -4.27
CA PHE A 379 -0.34 -4.32 -5.42
C PHE A 379 0.55 -5.45 -5.92
N LYS A 380 0.11 -6.14 -6.97
CA LYS A 380 -0.98 -5.87 -7.92
C LYS A 380 -1.67 -7.17 -8.37
N TRP A 381 -2.89 -7.03 -8.88
CA TRP A 381 -3.54 -8.10 -9.62
C TRP A 381 -3.12 -8.00 -11.10
N ASP A 382 -2.22 -8.88 -11.53
CA ASP A 382 -1.69 -8.92 -12.90
C ASP A 382 -1.80 -10.30 -13.58
N GLY A 383 -2.41 -11.28 -12.89
CA GLY A 383 -2.57 -12.64 -13.35
C GLY A 383 -1.32 -13.51 -13.21
N GLU A 384 -0.21 -12.97 -12.69
CA GLU A 384 1.05 -13.69 -12.51
C GLU A 384 1.49 -13.76 -11.03
N GLN A 385 0.61 -13.38 -10.10
CA GLN A 385 0.81 -13.56 -8.65
C GLN A 385 0.67 -15.03 -8.27
N ASP A 386 1.09 -15.39 -7.05
CA ASP A 386 0.91 -16.75 -6.54
C ASP A 386 -0.60 -17.10 -6.49
N PRO A 387 -1.06 -18.11 -7.26
CA PRO A 387 -2.49 -18.45 -7.31
C PRO A 387 -3.05 -18.94 -5.98
N ALA A 388 -2.21 -19.38 -5.04
CA ALA A 388 -2.65 -19.78 -3.70
C ALA A 388 -3.20 -18.61 -2.86
N ILE A 389 -2.97 -17.35 -3.27
CA ILE A 389 -3.51 -16.15 -2.61
C ILE A 389 -5.03 -16.20 -2.51
N TRP A 390 -5.72 -16.69 -3.53
CA TRP A 390 -7.17 -16.72 -3.58
C TRP A 390 -7.80 -17.55 -2.46
N SER A 391 -7.09 -18.56 -1.96
CA SER A 391 -7.53 -19.37 -0.83
C SER A 391 -7.52 -18.61 0.52
N LEU A 392 -6.78 -17.50 0.60
CA LEU A 392 -6.64 -16.67 1.79
C LEU A 392 -7.76 -15.64 1.96
N LEU A 393 -8.48 -15.33 0.88
CA LEU A 393 -9.47 -14.25 0.80
C LEU A 393 -10.88 -14.78 1.11
N LYS A 394 -11.08 -15.22 2.36
CA LYS A 394 -12.36 -15.77 2.83
C LYS A 394 -12.88 -15.00 4.03
#